data_993e0f079adb88f92613f27811bed8d0
#
_entry.id   993e0f079adb88f92613f27811bed8d0
#
_cell.length_a   1.000
_cell.length_b   1.000
_cell.length_c   1.000
_cell.angle_alpha   90.00
_cell.angle_beta   90.00
_cell.angle_gamma   90.00
#
_symmetry.space_group_name_H-M   'P 1'
#
loop_
_entity.id
_entity.type
_entity.pdbx_description
1 polymer ?
#
loop_
_entity_poly.entity_id
_entity_poly.type
_entity_poly.pdbx_seq_one_letter_code
_entity_poly.pdbx_strand_id
1 'polypeptide(L)'
;MKKIIFLAVFAIVSLSVYSYSIAGQNKDLQNALSVQYAKNISDASSKLRDLDVAVKKTLLFNEGEGDLEAREDIWRLSSDIQQSVASLPLDQRFSTTWMNYLGRLGKFSKEGDERTDPKEFHKVMDRASENIESLSDQWSIATADMASGNLSMAEWQDRLDGEKATFDWKGLSASIQQYTESDFPLTASESDALKKKELKHIKDPEVTKEEALNKFKKLFPDVSKQVIDTTDSKPGAAYPFYHIRFADQDSIGYIDVTQKGGHILSFLTERPAGPGTMELESVRARVETFLKDSGYTDVVYEEVRENDTAFHFVYTRVEKMHQAKVLSDTIQVKAAKEDGRILGLNAAEYIRKEQLKDQPMIKIDWKTFFHQNVKVNKQDLVYVENEHGIQRLAYALTVTLEENGQVGTYVVLVDTETKDVIRTEKQA
;
A
#
# COMPACT_ATOMS: atom_id res chain seq x y z
N MET A 1 -7.33 -61.61 -10.35
CA MET A 1 -6.98 -60.78 -11.53
C MET A 1 -8.16 -59.95 -12.04
N LYS A 2 -9.31 -60.48 -12.42
CA LYS A 2 -10.44 -59.69 -13.01
C LYS A 2 -10.94 -58.56 -12.11
N LYS A 3 -11.02 -58.72 -10.77
CA LYS A 3 -11.45 -57.67 -9.83
C LYS A 3 -10.45 -56.50 -9.72
N ILE A 4 -9.14 -56.75 -9.82
CA ILE A 4 -8.10 -55.76 -9.77
C ILE A 4 -8.08 -54.92 -11.08
N ILE A 5 -8.30 -55.59 -12.21
CA ILE A 5 -8.44 -54.93 -13.51
C ILE A 5 -9.64 -53.98 -13.53
N PHE A 6 -10.78 -54.44 -12.99
CA PHE A 6 -12.00 -53.63 -12.90
C PHE A 6 -11.81 -52.39 -12.01
N LEU A 7 -11.15 -52.54 -10.86
CA LEU A 7 -10.80 -51.42 -9.96
C LEU A 7 -9.84 -50.42 -10.64
N ALA A 8 -8.84 -50.93 -11.35
CA ALA A 8 -7.90 -50.08 -12.08
C ALA A 8 -8.60 -49.29 -13.21
N VAL A 9 -9.47 -49.93 -13.98
CA VAL A 9 -10.25 -49.26 -15.04
C VAL A 9 -11.19 -48.22 -14.44
N PHE A 10 -11.88 -48.54 -13.32
CA PHE A 10 -12.74 -47.57 -12.64
C PHE A 10 -11.97 -46.34 -12.12
N ALA A 11 -10.79 -46.57 -11.53
CA ALA A 11 -9.93 -45.49 -11.06
C ALA A 11 -9.46 -44.60 -12.21
N ILE A 12 -9.05 -45.18 -13.36
CA ILE A 12 -8.63 -44.42 -14.54
C ILE A 12 -9.81 -43.61 -15.11
N VAL A 13 -10.99 -44.16 -15.23
CA VAL A 13 -12.18 -43.45 -15.72
C VAL A 13 -12.55 -42.32 -14.76
N SER A 14 -12.55 -42.58 -13.44
CA SER A 14 -12.85 -41.54 -12.44
C SER A 14 -11.83 -40.38 -12.48
N LEU A 15 -10.54 -40.66 -12.57
CA LEU A 15 -9.48 -39.69 -12.73
C LEU A 15 -9.61 -38.90 -14.04
N SER A 16 -9.98 -39.57 -15.13
CA SER A 16 -10.18 -38.88 -16.43
C SER A 16 -11.37 -37.94 -16.39
N VAL A 17 -12.49 -38.34 -15.79
CA VAL A 17 -13.67 -37.46 -15.60
C VAL A 17 -13.34 -36.26 -14.70
N TYR A 18 -12.62 -36.51 -13.58
CA TYR A 18 -12.19 -35.49 -12.65
C TYR A 18 -11.24 -34.48 -13.33
N SER A 19 -10.23 -34.98 -14.08
CA SER A 19 -9.31 -34.13 -14.84
C SER A 19 -10.02 -33.29 -15.91
N TYR A 20 -11.00 -33.88 -16.60
CA TYR A 20 -11.81 -33.17 -17.59
C TYR A 20 -12.67 -32.07 -16.95
N SER A 21 -13.27 -32.35 -15.78
CA SER A 21 -14.05 -31.36 -15.03
C SER A 21 -13.18 -30.18 -14.55
N ILE A 22 -11.99 -30.46 -14.01
CA ILE A 22 -11.04 -29.41 -13.59
C ILE A 22 -10.56 -28.57 -14.79
N ALA A 23 -10.26 -29.23 -15.91
CA ALA A 23 -9.86 -28.53 -17.12
C ALA A 23 -10.96 -27.58 -17.64
N GLY A 24 -12.23 -28.02 -17.55
CA GLY A 24 -13.40 -27.18 -17.86
C GLY A 24 -13.50 -25.95 -16.95
N GLN A 25 -13.45 -26.18 -15.63
CA GLN A 25 -13.52 -25.09 -14.63
C GLN A 25 -12.35 -24.10 -14.77
N ASN A 26 -11.14 -24.58 -15.02
CA ASN A 26 -9.99 -23.73 -15.27
C ASN A 26 -10.16 -22.87 -16.52
N LYS A 27 -10.71 -23.44 -17.59
CA LYS A 27 -11.00 -22.69 -18.82
C LYS A 27 -12.05 -21.60 -18.59
N ASP A 28 -13.11 -21.91 -17.87
CA ASP A 28 -14.18 -20.93 -17.54
C ASP A 28 -13.63 -19.80 -16.68
N LEU A 29 -12.79 -20.12 -15.69
CA LEU A 29 -12.12 -19.13 -14.84
C LEU A 29 -11.16 -18.23 -15.66
N GLN A 30 -10.36 -18.84 -16.54
CA GLN A 30 -9.46 -18.08 -17.43
C GLN A 30 -10.24 -17.15 -18.36
N ASN A 31 -11.35 -17.61 -18.91
CA ASN A 31 -12.22 -16.80 -19.73
C ASN A 31 -12.83 -15.62 -18.94
N ALA A 32 -13.32 -15.87 -17.73
CA ALA A 32 -13.87 -14.83 -16.86
C ALA A 32 -12.81 -13.78 -16.49
N LEU A 33 -11.60 -14.20 -16.15
CA LEU A 33 -10.47 -13.30 -15.87
C LEU A 33 -10.08 -12.49 -17.13
N SER A 34 -10.01 -13.12 -18.28
CA SER A 34 -9.67 -12.42 -19.56
C SER A 34 -10.69 -11.32 -19.87
N VAL A 35 -11.98 -11.59 -19.69
CA VAL A 35 -13.05 -10.60 -19.86
C VAL A 35 -12.92 -9.44 -18.86
N GLN A 36 -12.62 -9.74 -17.60
CA GLN A 36 -12.42 -8.74 -16.57
C GLN A 36 -11.20 -7.84 -16.88
N TYR A 37 -10.10 -8.43 -17.30
CA TYR A 37 -8.89 -7.67 -17.67
C TYR A 37 -9.10 -6.83 -18.93
N ALA A 38 -9.75 -7.37 -19.95
CA ALA A 38 -10.10 -6.59 -21.13
C ALA A 38 -10.98 -5.37 -20.77
N LYS A 39 -11.93 -5.55 -19.85
CA LYS A 39 -12.72 -4.44 -19.32
C LYS A 39 -11.85 -3.42 -18.62
N ASN A 40 -10.99 -3.83 -17.69
CA ASN A 40 -10.14 -2.92 -16.91
C ASN A 40 -9.14 -2.17 -17.80
N ILE A 41 -8.62 -2.81 -18.85
CA ILE A 41 -7.79 -2.16 -19.89
C ILE A 41 -8.61 -1.11 -20.64
N SER A 42 -9.81 -1.45 -21.08
CA SER A 42 -10.70 -0.53 -21.78
C SER A 42 -11.08 0.67 -20.91
N ASP A 43 -11.39 0.42 -19.63
CA ASP A 43 -11.70 1.46 -18.65
C ASP A 43 -10.48 2.38 -18.42
N ALA A 44 -9.28 1.83 -18.24
CA ALA A 44 -8.06 2.61 -18.11
C ALA A 44 -7.77 3.45 -19.35
N SER A 45 -7.96 2.88 -20.55
CA SER A 45 -7.78 3.59 -21.82
C SER A 45 -8.75 4.75 -22.00
N SER A 46 -10.02 4.57 -21.60
CA SER A 46 -11.01 5.64 -21.65
C SER A 46 -10.66 6.75 -20.67
N LYS A 47 -10.36 6.39 -19.42
CA LYS A 47 -10.01 7.35 -18.37
C LYS A 47 -8.72 8.10 -18.64
N LEU A 48 -7.74 7.51 -19.34
CA LEU A 48 -6.54 8.23 -19.79
C LEU A 48 -6.88 9.35 -20.78
N ARG A 49 -7.77 9.10 -21.72
CA ARG A 49 -8.25 10.15 -22.63
C ARG A 49 -9.02 11.23 -21.90
N ASP A 50 -9.87 10.85 -20.95
CA ASP A 50 -10.63 11.81 -20.13
C ASP A 50 -9.68 12.63 -19.25
N LEU A 51 -8.59 12.01 -18.74
CA LEU A 51 -7.55 12.70 -17.96
C LEU A 51 -6.80 13.72 -18.80
N ASP A 52 -6.43 13.39 -20.05
CA ASP A 52 -5.82 14.35 -20.97
C ASP A 52 -6.74 15.56 -21.23
N VAL A 53 -8.04 15.28 -21.47
CA VAL A 53 -9.04 16.35 -21.60
C VAL A 53 -9.16 17.21 -20.34
N ALA A 54 -9.15 16.60 -19.14
CA ALA A 54 -9.22 17.34 -17.89
C ALA A 54 -7.97 18.21 -17.69
N VAL A 55 -6.77 17.70 -17.99
CA VAL A 55 -5.54 18.48 -17.95
C VAL A 55 -5.58 19.64 -18.95
N LYS A 56 -6.02 19.42 -20.18
CA LYS A 56 -6.20 20.47 -21.19
C LYS A 56 -7.21 21.54 -20.78
N LYS A 57 -8.25 21.16 -20.04
CA LYS A 57 -9.21 22.13 -19.49
C LYS A 57 -8.59 23.11 -18.51
N THR A 58 -7.61 22.69 -17.65
CA THR A 58 -6.95 23.60 -16.74
C THR A 58 -6.12 24.68 -17.48
N LEU A 59 -5.70 24.38 -18.71
CA LEU A 59 -4.97 25.33 -19.55
C LEU A 59 -5.85 26.42 -20.17
N LEU A 60 -7.19 26.26 -20.12
CA LEU A 60 -8.16 27.24 -20.65
C LEU A 60 -8.41 28.40 -19.69
N PHE A 61 -8.16 28.19 -18.40
CA PHE A 61 -8.51 29.15 -17.35
C PHE A 61 -7.27 29.61 -16.60
N ASN A 62 -7.22 30.89 -16.25
CA ASN A 62 -6.19 31.38 -15.35
C ASN A 62 -6.56 31.12 -13.90
N GLU A 63 -7.82 31.26 -13.55
CA GLU A 63 -8.41 31.02 -12.23
C GLU A 63 -9.94 30.88 -12.36
N GLY A 64 -10.63 30.31 -11.36
CA GLY A 64 -12.08 30.30 -11.25
C GLY A 64 -12.70 28.91 -11.19
N GLU A 65 -14.05 28.86 -11.20
CA GLU A 65 -14.82 27.59 -11.02
C GLU A 65 -14.47 26.53 -12.07
N GLY A 66 -14.24 26.92 -13.33
CA GLY A 66 -13.89 25.99 -14.41
C GLY A 66 -12.52 25.33 -14.22
N ASP A 67 -11.58 26.06 -13.63
CA ASP A 67 -10.25 25.50 -13.27
C ASP A 67 -10.37 24.55 -12.08
N LEU A 68 -11.13 24.90 -11.05
CA LEU A 68 -11.35 24.04 -9.89
C LEU A 68 -12.04 22.70 -10.27
N GLU A 69 -13.06 22.74 -11.11
CA GLU A 69 -13.72 21.54 -11.63
C GLU A 69 -12.74 20.64 -12.39
N ALA A 70 -11.93 21.22 -13.27
CA ALA A 70 -10.94 20.47 -14.06
C ALA A 70 -9.87 19.85 -13.16
N ARG A 71 -9.41 20.53 -12.13
CA ARG A 71 -8.44 20.03 -11.15
C ARG A 71 -9.01 18.87 -10.32
N GLU A 72 -10.27 18.95 -9.91
CA GLU A 72 -10.95 17.87 -9.20
C GLU A 72 -11.12 16.64 -10.12
N ASP A 73 -11.45 16.86 -11.39
CA ASP A 73 -11.53 15.80 -12.39
C ASP A 73 -10.17 15.11 -12.57
N ILE A 74 -9.06 15.84 -12.65
CA ILE A 74 -7.71 15.26 -12.73
C ILE A 74 -7.43 14.37 -11.53
N TRP A 75 -7.70 14.84 -10.32
CA TRP A 75 -7.48 14.05 -9.11
C TRP A 75 -8.31 12.77 -9.10
N ARG A 76 -9.59 12.86 -9.43
CA ARG A 76 -10.52 11.71 -9.50
C ARG A 76 -10.10 10.71 -10.57
N LEU A 77 -9.84 11.17 -11.79
CA LEU A 77 -9.44 10.31 -12.91
C LEU A 77 -8.10 9.62 -12.65
N SER A 78 -7.13 10.33 -12.07
CA SER A 78 -5.85 9.74 -11.67
C SER A 78 -6.04 8.58 -10.69
N SER A 79 -6.91 8.75 -9.68
CA SER A 79 -7.24 7.69 -8.72
C SER A 79 -7.97 6.52 -9.38
N ASP A 80 -8.91 6.80 -10.26
CA ASP A 80 -9.69 5.78 -10.97
C ASP A 80 -8.83 4.94 -11.92
N ILE A 81 -7.86 5.56 -12.61
CA ILE A 81 -6.90 4.83 -13.46
C ILE A 81 -6.02 3.93 -12.61
N GLN A 82 -5.50 4.44 -11.48
CA GLN A 82 -4.71 3.63 -10.54
C GLN A 82 -5.48 2.38 -10.12
N GLN A 83 -6.77 2.50 -9.79
CA GLN A 83 -7.60 1.36 -9.41
C GLN A 83 -7.79 0.36 -10.55
N SER A 84 -8.04 0.84 -11.77
CA SER A 84 -8.20 -0.03 -12.95
C SER A 84 -6.92 -0.80 -13.26
N VAL A 85 -5.76 -0.14 -13.15
CA VAL A 85 -4.43 -0.71 -13.43
C VAL A 85 -3.95 -1.65 -12.32
N ALA A 86 -4.26 -1.36 -11.05
CA ALA A 86 -3.84 -2.19 -9.91
C ALA A 86 -4.34 -3.63 -9.98
N SER A 87 -5.45 -3.86 -10.69
CA SER A 87 -6.04 -5.19 -10.85
C SER A 87 -5.48 -5.97 -12.04
N LEU A 88 -4.62 -5.35 -12.86
CA LEU A 88 -4.04 -5.98 -14.05
C LEU A 88 -2.72 -6.67 -13.71
N PRO A 89 -2.45 -7.84 -14.30
CA PRO A 89 -1.17 -8.52 -14.16
C PRO A 89 -0.14 -7.85 -15.08
N LEU A 90 0.41 -6.75 -14.63
CA LEU A 90 1.42 -5.96 -15.34
C LEU A 90 2.79 -6.14 -14.69
N ASP A 91 3.84 -5.76 -15.42
CA ASP A 91 5.18 -5.65 -14.84
C ASP A 91 5.14 -4.78 -13.58
N GLN A 92 5.72 -5.26 -12.48
CA GLN A 92 5.64 -4.60 -11.18
C GLN A 92 6.30 -3.22 -11.19
N ARG A 93 7.42 -3.07 -11.92
CA ARG A 93 8.13 -1.78 -12.03
C ARG A 93 7.26 -0.79 -12.78
N PHE A 94 6.68 -1.21 -13.89
CA PHE A 94 5.78 -0.37 -14.68
C PHE A 94 4.57 0.08 -13.85
N SER A 95 3.88 -0.86 -13.19
CA SER A 95 2.72 -0.53 -12.34
C SER A 95 3.07 0.47 -11.24
N THR A 96 4.17 0.25 -10.53
CA THR A 96 4.62 1.14 -9.44
C THR A 96 4.97 2.53 -9.96
N THR A 97 5.69 2.61 -11.08
CA THR A 97 6.12 3.89 -11.66
C THR A 97 4.91 4.68 -12.16
N TRP A 98 3.97 4.01 -12.82
CA TRP A 98 2.76 4.65 -13.32
C TRP A 98 1.84 5.14 -12.21
N MET A 99 1.60 4.30 -11.19
CA MET A 99 0.82 4.72 -10.01
C MET A 99 1.43 5.93 -9.30
N ASN A 100 2.76 5.99 -9.21
CA ASN A 100 3.45 7.13 -8.63
C ASN A 100 3.24 8.41 -9.46
N TYR A 101 3.36 8.34 -10.79
CA TYR A 101 3.10 9.47 -11.68
C TYR A 101 1.68 10.01 -11.52
N LEU A 102 0.68 9.13 -11.63
CA LEU A 102 -0.73 9.51 -11.49
C LEU A 102 -1.05 10.08 -10.11
N GLY A 103 -0.49 9.49 -9.04
CA GLY A 103 -0.65 10.00 -7.68
C GLY A 103 -0.09 11.40 -7.51
N ARG A 104 1.08 11.69 -8.10
CA ARG A 104 1.70 13.02 -8.07
C ARG A 104 0.94 14.04 -8.90
N LEU A 105 0.49 13.65 -10.10
CA LEU A 105 -0.35 14.50 -10.95
C LEU A 105 -1.64 14.90 -10.22
N GLY A 106 -2.35 13.92 -9.65
CA GLY A 106 -3.59 14.17 -8.90
C GLY A 106 -3.36 15.06 -7.68
N LYS A 107 -2.28 14.82 -6.92
CA LYS A 107 -1.90 15.66 -5.79
C LYS A 107 -1.55 17.08 -6.23
N PHE A 108 -0.72 17.24 -7.26
CA PHE A 108 -0.32 18.52 -7.78
C PHE A 108 -1.51 19.35 -8.29
N SER A 109 -2.48 18.71 -8.99
CA SER A 109 -3.67 19.40 -9.45
C SER A 109 -4.52 19.95 -8.29
N LYS A 110 -4.61 19.20 -7.18
CA LYS A 110 -5.40 19.60 -6.02
C LYS A 110 -4.73 20.68 -5.17
N GLU A 111 -3.41 20.59 -4.98
CA GLU A 111 -2.65 21.46 -4.07
C GLU A 111 -2.03 22.69 -4.78
N GLY A 112 -2.02 22.73 -6.09
CA GLY A 112 -1.35 23.76 -6.90
C GLY A 112 -1.85 25.19 -6.73
N ASP A 113 -2.98 25.39 -6.04
CA ASP A 113 -3.63 26.71 -5.92
C ASP A 113 -3.01 27.61 -4.84
N GLU A 114 -2.46 27.05 -3.78
CA GLU A 114 -1.97 27.86 -2.65
C GLU A 114 -0.46 28.15 -2.67
N ARG A 115 0.31 27.43 -3.50
CA ARG A 115 1.79 27.41 -3.40
C ARG A 115 2.56 27.57 -4.69
N THR A 116 1.90 27.48 -5.83
CA THR A 116 2.56 27.51 -7.15
C THR A 116 2.18 28.76 -7.91
N ASP A 117 3.16 29.50 -8.46
CA ASP A 117 2.89 30.59 -9.41
C ASP A 117 1.99 30.05 -10.54
N PRO A 118 0.88 30.71 -10.89
CA PRO A 118 -0.03 30.28 -11.97
C PRO A 118 0.70 29.95 -13.28
N LYS A 119 1.76 30.67 -13.60
CA LYS A 119 2.58 30.41 -14.80
C LYS A 119 3.35 29.09 -14.70
N GLU A 120 3.85 28.76 -13.52
CA GLU A 120 4.54 27.50 -13.30
C GLU A 120 3.55 26.34 -13.31
N PHE A 121 2.36 26.52 -12.73
CA PHE A 121 1.27 25.55 -12.80
C PHE A 121 0.90 25.23 -14.25
N HIS A 122 0.62 26.25 -15.07
CA HIS A 122 0.31 26.07 -16.50
C HIS A 122 1.42 25.33 -17.25
N LYS A 123 2.67 25.67 -17.01
CA LYS A 123 3.82 25.00 -17.64
C LYS A 123 3.93 23.52 -17.27
N VAL A 124 3.64 23.17 -16.02
CA VAL A 124 3.62 21.78 -15.57
C VAL A 124 2.46 21.03 -16.20
N MET A 125 1.26 21.63 -16.25
CA MET A 125 0.08 21.00 -16.86
C MET A 125 0.24 20.84 -18.38
N ASP A 126 0.87 21.77 -19.09
CA ASP A 126 1.18 21.66 -20.51
C ASP A 126 2.07 20.43 -20.78
N ARG A 127 3.17 20.28 -20.05
CA ARG A 127 4.02 19.07 -20.14
C ARG A 127 3.28 17.80 -19.73
N ALA A 128 2.47 17.86 -18.69
CA ALA A 128 1.70 16.71 -18.24
C ALA A 128 0.70 16.26 -19.33
N SER A 129 0.09 17.17 -20.07
CA SER A 129 -0.77 16.84 -21.21
C SER A 129 0.00 16.09 -22.30
N GLU A 130 1.15 16.58 -22.73
CA GLU A 130 2.00 15.89 -23.72
C GLU A 130 2.41 14.50 -23.25
N ASN A 131 2.77 14.37 -21.97
CA ASN A 131 3.18 13.09 -21.39
C ASN A 131 2.02 12.10 -21.29
N ILE A 132 0.81 12.56 -20.92
CA ILE A 132 -0.39 11.72 -20.84
C ILE A 132 -0.80 11.25 -22.24
N GLU A 133 -0.74 12.10 -23.25
CA GLU A 133 -1.01 11.73 -24.64
C GLU A 133 -0.04 10.63 -25.11
N SER A 134 1.27 10.82 -24.89
CA SER A 134 2.28 9.82 -25.19
C SER A 134 2.05 8.49 -24.43
N LEU A 135 1.68 8.56 -23.16
CA LEU A 135 1.36 7.39 -22.33
C LEU A 135 0.12 6.67 -22.84
N SER A 136 -0.92 7.40 -23.23
CA SER A 136 -2.17 6.86 -23.77
C SER A 136 -1.93 6.08 -25.06
N ASP A 137 -1.08 6.61 -25.95
CA ASP A 137 -0.71 5.95 -27.19
C ASP A 137 0.08 4.67 -26.94
N GLN A 138 1.12 4.75 -26.10
CA GLN A 138 1.94 3.59 -25.76
C GLN A 138 1.14 2.52 -25.02
N TRP A 139 0.26 2.91 -24.10
CA TRP A 139 -0.68 2.02 -23.42
C TRP A 139 -1.60 1.31 -24.42
N SER A 140 -2.15 2.05 -25.37
CA SER A 140 -3.03 1.49 -26.41
C SER A 140 -2.32 0.46 -27.27
N ILE A 141 -1.06 0.71 -27.66
CA ILE A 141 -0.23 -0.23 -28.40
C ILE A 141 0.07 -1.47 -27.56
N ALA A 142 0.48 -1.27 -26.30
CA ALA A 142 0.86 -2.37 -25.39
C ALA A 142 -0.30 -3.31 -25.07
N THR A 143 -1.53 -2.81 -25.06
CA THR A 143 -2.72 -3.55 -24.61
C THR A 143 -3.66 -3.95 -25.74
N ALA A 144 -3.36 -3.61 -27.00
CA ALA A 144 -4.25 -3.84 -28.14
C ALA A 144 -4.70 -5.30 -28.30
N ASP A 145 -3.77 -6.24 -28.21
CA ASP A 145 -4.04 -7.68 -28.35
C ASP A 145 -4.93 -8.22 -27.22
N MET A 146 -4.74 -7.71 -26.01
CA MET A 146 -5.54 -8.10 -24.84
C MET A 146 -6.94 -7.48 -24.91
N ALA A 147 -7.02 -6.21 -25.28
CA ALA A 147 -8.30 -5.49 -25.40
C ALA A 147 -9.19 -6.08 -26.49
N SER A 148 -8.59 -6.60 -27.56
CA SER A 148 -9.31 -7.26 -28.66
C SER A 148 -9.70 -8.73 -28.37
N GLY A 149 -9.26 -9.29 -27.23
CA GLY A 149 -9.50 -10.68 -26.87
C GLY A 149 -8.69 -11.70 -27.69
N ASN A 150 -7.69 -11.24 -28.43
CA ASN A 150 -6.84 -12.08 -29.25
C ASN A 150 -5.76 -12.84 -28.47
N LEU A 151 -5.56 -12.49 -27.19
CA LEU A 151 -4.61 -13.14 -26.30
C LEU A 151 -5.32 -13.79 -25.12
N SER A 152 -4.94 -15.02 -24.81
CA SER A 152 -5.27 -15.62 -23.52
C SER A 152 -4.45 -15.00 -22.40
N MET A 153 -4.92 -15.17 -21.17
CA MET A 153 -4.22 -14.68 -19.96
C MET A 153 -2.80 -15.24 -19.83
N ALA A 154 -2.63 -16.53 -20.13
CA ALA A 154 -1.33 -17.18 -20.07
C ALA A 154 -0.34 -16.61 -21.11
N GLU A 155 -0.82 -16.37 -22.34
CA GLU A 155 -0.01 -15.73 -23.39
C GLU A 155 0.34 -14.28 -23.04
N TRP A 156 -0.57 -13.56 -22.39
CA TRP A 156 -0.28 -12.21 -21.88
C TRP A 156 0.83 -12.22 -20.84
N GLN A 157 0.74 -13.09 -19.83
CA GLN A 157 1.78 -13.23 -18.81
C GLN A 157 3.12 -13.64 -19.41
N ASP A 158 3.13 -14.56 -20.36
CA ASP A 158 4.35 -14.97 -21.08
C ASP A 158 5.00 -13.78 -21.84
N ARG A 159 4.21 -12.81 -22.30
CA ARG A 159 4.69 -11.61 -23.00
C ARG A 159 5.16 -10.48 -22.06
N LEU A 160 4.77 -10.51 -20.80
CA LEU A 160 5.28 -9.57 -19.80
C LEU A 160 6.71 -9.91 -19.36
N ASP A 161 7.07 -11.20 -19.41
CA ASP A 161 8.34 -11.71 -18.89
C ASP A 161 9.32 -12.12 -20.01
N GLY A 162 10.50 -11.50 -20.01
CA GLY A 162 11.69 -12.00 -20.68
C GLY A 162 11.75 -11.87 -22.20
N GLU A 163 12.30 -12.89 -22.89
CA GLU A 163 12.61 -12.88 -24.34
C GLU A 163 11.37 -12.83 -25.26
N LYS A 164 10.20 -13.12 -24.75
CA LYS A 164 8.92 -13.09 -25.50
C LYS A 164 8.17 -11.76 -25.37
N ALA A 165 8.72 -10.78 -24.66
CA ALA A 165 8.09 -9.48 -24.55
C ALA A 165 7.96 -8.81 -25.91
N THR A 166 6.73 -8.57 -26.35
CA THR A 166 6.42 -7.90 -27.63
C THR A 166 6.40 -6.39 -27.50
N PHE A 167 6.44 -5.86 -26.28
CA PHE A 167 6.41 -4.45 -25.96
C PHE A 167 7.52 -4.10 -24.95
N ASP A 168 8.14 -2.94 -25.11
CA ASP A 168 9.22 -2.47 -24.20
C ASP A 168 8.66 -1.83 -22.93
N TRP A 169 8.18 -2.66 -22.01
CA TRP A 169 7.71 -2.22 -20.68
C TRP A 169 8.77 -1.50 -19.84
N LYS A 170 10.05 -1.85 -20.05
CA LYS A 170 11.16 -1.21 -19.35
C LYS A 170 11.40 0.20 -19.86
N GLY A 171 11.36 0.39 -21.17
CA GLY A 171 11.47 1.69 -21.79
C GLY A 171 10.30 2.60 -21.40
N LEU A 172 9.08 2.07 -21.41
CA LEU A 172 7.90 2.82 -20.95
C LEU A 172 8.02 3.21 -19.47
N SER A 173 8.46 2.30 -18.61
CA SER A 173 8.69 2.61 -17.18
C SER A 173 9.74 3.71 -16.99
N ALA A 174 10.83 3.67 -17.76
CA ALA A 174 11.87 4.69 -17.71
C ALA A 174 11.35 6.06 -18.18
N SER A 175 10.53 6.10 -19.22
CA SER A 175 9.88 7.33 -19.70
C SER A 175 8.95 7.92 -18.64
N ILE A 176 8.10 7.10 -18.00
CA ILE A 176 7.20 7.55 -16.93
C ILE A 176 7.98 8.07 -15.73
N GLN A 177 9.08 7.42 -15.37
CA GLN A 177 9.94 7.89 -14.29
C GLN A 177 10.55 9.26 -14.65
N GLN A 178 11.02 9.42 -15.87
CA GLN A 178 11.52 10.71 -16.36
C GLN A 178 10.44 11.79 -16.31
N TYR A 179 9.21 11.49 -16.73
CA TYR A 179 8.09 12.42 -16.63
C TYR A 179 7.80 12.80 -15.18
N THR A 180 7.80 11.82 -14.27
CA THR A 180 7.62 12.07 -12.84
C THR A 180 8.67 13.02 -12.28
N GLU A 181 9.93 12.84 -12.68
CA GLU A 181 11.04 13.69 -12.22
C GLU A 181 11.04 15.09 -12.85
N SER A 182 10.59 15.22 -14.10
CA SER A 182 10.54 16.50 -14.81
C SER A 182 9.34 17.36 -14.44
N ASP A 183 8.16 16.74 -14.31
CA ASP A 183 6.90 17.44 -14.09
C ASP A 183 6.65 17.68 -12.61
N PHE A 184 6.99 16.70 -11.78
CA PHE A 184 6.77 16.72 -10.34
C PHE A 184 8.08 16.42 -9.59
N PRO A 185 9.10 17.30 -9.68
CA PRO A 185 10.34 17.11 -8.94
C PRO A 185 10.03 17.09 -7.45
N LEU A 186 10.76 16.24 -6.71
CA LEU A 186 10.66 16.21 -5.26
C LEU A 186 10.98 17.59 -4.70
N THR A 187 10.08 18.14 -3.89
CA THR A 187 10.39 19.33 -3.10
C THR A 187 11.51 19.01 -2.10
N ALA A 188 12.21 20.03 -1.63
CA ALA A 188 13.26 19.84 -0.62
C ALA A 188 12.72 19.11 0.62
N SER A 189 11.47 19.41 1.04
CA SER A 189 10.81 18.75 2.17
C SER A 189 10.45 17.28 1.88
N GLU A 190 10.01 16.95 0.67
CA GLU A 190 9.77 15.56 0.26
C GLU A 190 11.06 14.77 0.13
N SER A 191 12.11 15.39 -0.44
CA SER A 191 13.46 14.79 -0.47
C SER A 191 14.00 14.54 0.94
N ASP A 192 13.76 15.45 1.87
CA ASP A 192 14.15 15.28 3.27
C ASP A 192 13.29 14.23 3.98
N ALA A 193 11.99 14.15 3.67
CA ALA A 193 11.12 13.10 4.17
C ALA A 193 11.53 11.71 3.63
N LEU A 194 11.93 11.60 2.35
CA LEU A 194 12.49 10.36 1.80
C LEU A 194 13.85 10.01 2.41
N LYS A 195 14.71 10.99 2.66
CA LYS A 195 15.99 10.78 3.36
C LYS A 195 15.77 10.38 4.82
N LYS A 196 14.75 10.90 5.49
CA LYS A 196 14.35 10.50 6.85
C LYS A 196 13.82 9.07 6.90
N LYS A 197 13.28 8.57 5.80
CA LYS A 197 12.87 7.15 5.68
C LYS A 197 14.04 6.18 5.61
N GLU A 198 15.27 6.66 5.43
CA GLU A 198 16.47 5.86 5.66
C GLU A 198 16.63 5.65 7.18
N LEU A 199 16.90 4.41 7.61
CA LEU A 199 17.06 4.06 9.04
C LEU A 199 18.28 4.72 9.71
N LYS A 200 18.61 5.96 9.35
CA LYS A 200 19.77 6.73 9.89
C LYS A 200 19.66 7.03 11.38
N HIS A 201 18.45 7.03 11.91
CA HIS A 201 18.22 7.29 13.35
C HIS A 201 18.35 6.05 14.22
N ILE A 202 18.41 4.85 13.65
CA ILE A 202 18.72 3.63 14.40
C ILE A 202 20.19 3.70 14.83
N LYS A 203 20.40 3.92 16.13
CA LYS A 203 21.74 3.99 16.75
C LYS A 203 22.21 2.65 17.29
N ASP A 204 21.39 1.62 17.16
CA ASP A 204 21.71 0.28 17.64
C ASP A 204 22.94 -0.29 16.89
N PRO A 205 23.73 -1.14 17.57
CA PRO A 205 24.89 -1.75 16.95
C PRO A 205 24.48 -2.65 15.77
N GLU A 206 25.41 -2.83 14.85
CA GLU A 206 25.24 -3.79 13.76
C GLU A 206 25.23 -5.23 14.33
N VAL A 207 24.33 -6.03 13.81
CA VAL A 207 24.24 -7.46 14.08
C VAL A 207 24.82 -8.25 12.91
N THR A 208 25.39 -9.39 13.21
CA THR A 208 25.88 -10.31 12.18
C THR A 208 24.74 -11.09 11.54
N LYS A 209 24.99 -11.64 10.37
CA LYS A 209 24.05 -12.54 9.67
C LYS A 209 23.64 -13.74 10.54
N GLU A 210 24.57 -14.26 11.33
CA GLU A 210 24.32 -15.38 12.24
C GLU A 210 23.41 -14.99 13.41
N GLU A 211 23.59 -13.79 13.98
CA GLU A 211 22.70 -13.26 15.01
C GLU A 211 21.29 -13.02 14.47
N ALA A 212 21.14 -12.48 13.26
CA ALA A 212 19.87 -12.31 12.59
C ALA A 212 19.17 -13.67 12.36
N LEU A 213 19.92 -14.67 11.89
CA LEU A 213 19.40 -16.03 11.70
C LEU A 213 18.99 -16.68 13.03
N ASN A 214 19.74 -16.48 14.10
CA ASN A 214 19.40 -16.99 15.42
C ASN A 214 18.14 -16.34 15.98
N LYS A 215 17.95 -15.03 15.74
CA LYS A 215 16.70 -14.33 16.08
C LYS A 215 15.52 -14.92 15.34
N PHE A 216 15.64 -15.15 14.02
CA PHE A 216 14.63 -15.82 13.22
C PHE A 216 14.27 -17.21 13.78
N LYS A 217 15.28 -18.04 14.06
CA LYS A 217 15.07 -19.40 14.61
C LYS A 217 14.32 -19.39 15.94
N LYS A 218 14.55 -18.39 16.78
CA LYS A 218 13.88 -18.22 18.05
C LYS A 218 12.41 -17.84 17.91
N LEU A 219 12.11 -16.93 16.99
CA LEU A 219 10.76 -16.42 16.81
C LEU A 219 9.84 -17.33 15.98
N PHE A 220 10.45 -18.08 15.06
CA PHE A 220 9.73 -18.98 14.14
C PHE A 220 10.33 -20.40 14.18
N PRO A 221 10.22 -21.12 15.33
CA PRO A 221 10.82 -22.41 15.49
C PRO A 221 10.30 -23.47 14.51
N ASP A 222 9.06 -23.33 14.07
CA ASP A 222 8.41 -24.28 13.17
C ASP A 222 8.99 -24.25 11.76
N VAL A 223 9.25 -23.04 11.22
CA VAL A 223 9.74 -22.85 9.85
C VAL A 223 11.25 -22.65 9.75
N SER A 224 11.91 -22.35 10.86
CA SER A 224 13.35 -22.01 10.89
C SER A 224 14.29 -23.14 10.55
N LYS A 225 13.83 -24.41 10.61
CA LYS A 225 14.63 -25.61 10.30
C LYS A 225 14.90 -25.78 8.81
N GLN A 226 14.26 -24.97 7.98
CA GLN A 226 14.17 -25.14 6.54
C GLN A 226 14.65 -23.90 5.80
N VAL A 227 15.62 -23.19 6.41
CA VAL A 227 16.29 -22.05 5.77
C VAL A 227 16.99 -22.52 4.50
N ILE A 228 16.66 -21.88 3.38
CA ILE A 228 17.27 -22.15 2.08
C ILE A 228 18.55 -21.35 1.95
N ASP A 229 18.48 -20.02 2.16
CA ASP A 229 19.61 -19.12 2.06
C ASP A 229 19.43 -17.87 2.94
N THR A 230 20.52 -17.14 3.11
CA THR A 230 20.56 -15.84 3.76
C THR A 230 21.44 -14.91 2.95
N THR A 231 20.87 -13.87 2.38
CA THR A 231 21.56 -12.90 1.53
C THR A 231 21.52 -11.50 2.15
N ASP A 232 22.43 -10.64 1.71
CA ASP A 232 22.42 -9.22 2.05
C ASP A 232 21.50 -8.46 1.12
N SER A 233 20.95 -7.35 1.59
CA SER A 233 20.23 -6.42 0.75
C SER A 233 21.11 -5.91 -0.39
N LYS A 234 20.50 -5.56 -1.53
CA LYS A 234 21.26 -5.02 -2.67
C LYS A 234 21.96 -3.71 -2.30
N PRO A 235 23.14 -3.42 -2.86
CA PRO A 235 23.76 -2.10 -2.75
C PRO A 235 22.78 -1.01 -3.21
N GLY A 236 22.65 0.05 -2.41
CA GLY A 236 21.70 1.14 -2.67
C GLY A 236 20.30 0.92 -2.08
N ALA A 237 20.08 -0.15 -1.32
CA ALA A 237 18.89 -0.26 -0.49
C ALA A 237 18.81 0.93 0.50
N ALA A 238 17.62 1.47 0.72
CA ALA A 238 17.41 2.60 1.63
C ALA A 238 17.94 2.31 3.05
N TYR A 239 17.98 1.04 3.43
CA TYR A 239 18.60 0.53 4.66
C TYR A 239 19.14 -0.89 4.43
N PRO A 240 20.30 -1.22 5.00
CA PRO A 240 20.86 -2.56 4.91
C PRO A 240 20.06 -3.56 5.76
N PHE A 241 19.74 -4.72 5.19
CA PHE A 241 19.06 -5.82 5.89
C PHE A 241 19.60 -7.18 5.41
N TYR A 242 19.37 -8.21 6.19
CA TYR A 242 19.54 -9.61 5.83
C TYR A 242 18.22 -10.18 5.38
N HIS A 243 18.20 -10.76 4.18
CA HIS A 243 17.05 -11.46 3.62
C HIS A 243 17.24 -12.97 3.81
N ILE A 244 16.40 -13.59 4.64
CA ILE A 244 16.43 -15.01 4.97
C ILE A 244 15.23 -15.66 4.29
N ARG A 245 15.47 -16.59 3.37
CA ARG A 245 14.44 -17.39 2.72
C ARG A 245 14.33 -18.77 3.35
N PHE A 246 13.13 -19.27 3.46
CA PHE A 246 12.85 -20.60 3.94
C PHE A 246 11.75 -21.28 3.10
N ALA A 247 11.77 -22.61 3.05
CA ALA A 247 10.69 -23.39 2.45
C ALA A 247 10.51 -24.70 3.20
N ASP A 248 9.26 -25.10 3.38
CA ASP A 248 8.83 -26.38 3.88
C ASP A 248 7.96 -27.09 2.83
N GLN A 249 7.52 -28.32 3.12
CA GLN A 249 6.66 -29.09 2.24
C GLN A 249 5.41 -28.30 1.81
N ASP A 250 4.83 -27.51 2.76
CA ASP A 250 3.58 -26.80 2.57
C ASP A 250 3.71 -25.28 2.73
N SER A 251 4.90 -24.75 2.91
CA SER A 251 5.10 -23.31 3.09
C SER A 251 6.39 -22.80 2.45
N ILE A 252 6.31 -21.61 1.92
CA ILE A 252 7.46 -20.84 1.44
C ILE A 252 7.38 -19.43 2.01
N GLY A 253 8.51 -18.83 2.31
CA GLY A 253 8.49 -17.49 2.84
C GLY A 253 9.86 -16.87 3.01
N TYR A 254 9.84 -15.64 3.56
CA TYR A 254 11.04 -14.88 3.87
C TYR A 254 10.86 -14.02 5.11
N ILE A 255 11.97 -13.61 5.68
CA ILE A 255 12.07 -12.60 6.70
C ILE A 255 13.22 -11.63 6.38
N ASP A 256 12.97 -10.35 6.53
CA ASP A 256 13.97 -9.29 6.42
C ASP A 256 14.30 -8.78 7.81
N VAL A 257 15.61 -8.78 8.15
CA VAL A 257 16.11 -8.33 9.44
C VAL A 257 17.13 -7.22 9.21
N THR A 258 16.93 -6.05 9.82
CA THR A 258 17.84 -4.91 9.66
C THR A 258 19.25 -5.27 10.16
N GLN A 259 20.29 -4.83 9.44
CA GLN A 259 21.68 -5.01 9.90
C GLN A 259 21.96 -4.20 11.16
N LYS A 260 21.38 -3.00 11.29
CA LYS A 260 21.41 -2.24 12.54
C LYS A 260 20.29 -2.68 13.48
N GLY A 261 20.65 -3.09 14.68
CA GLY A 261 19.73 -3.47 15.75
C GLY A 261 19.02 -4.82 15.56
N GLY A 262 19.18 -5.49 14.41
CA GLY A 262 18.55 -6.78 14.14
C GLY A 262 17.02 -6.75 14.27
N HIS A 263 16.38 -5.66 13.87
CA HIS A 263 14.91 -5.53 13.92
C HIS A 263 14.27 -6.31 12.78
N ILE A 264 13.15 -6.98 13.04
CA ILE A 264 12.37 -7.63 11.98
C ILE A 264 11.64 -6.55 11.20
N LEU A 265 12.02 -6.36 9.96
CA LEU A 265 11.43 -5.37 9.06
C LEU A 265 10.15 -5.90 8.42
N SER A 266 10.23 -7.11 7.89
CA SER A 266 9.13 -7.82 7.25
C SER A 266 9.24 -9.32 7.47
N PHE A 267 8.11 -10.00 7.44
CA PHE A 267 7.98 -11.45 7.43
C PHE A 267 6.78 -11.83 6.58
N LEU A 268 6.93 -12.82 5.74
CA LEU A 268 5.84 -13.41 4.98
C LEU A 268 6.04 -14.92 4.91
N THR A 269 4.96 -15.65 5.14
CA THR A 269 4.89 -17.07 4.82
C THR A 269 3.62 -17.34 4.05
N GLU A 270 3.76 -18.00 2.92
CA GLU A 270 2.68 -18.51 2.11
C GLU A 270 2.50 -19.99 2.39
N ARG A 271 1.33 -20.36 2.86
CA ARG A 271 0.89 -21.73 3.07
C ARG A 271 -0.58 -21.87 2.74
N PRO A 272 -1.07 -23.07 2.38
CA PRO A 272 -2.50 -23.33 2.32
C PRO A 272 -3.11 -23.02 3.71
N ALA A 273 -4.08 -22.12 3.76
CA ALA A 273 -4.82 -21.81 4.97
C ALA A 273 -6.29 -22.17 4.73
N GLY A 274 -6.82 -23.04 5.54
CA GLY A 274 -8.24 -23.35 5.57
C GLY A 274 -9.06 -22.27 6.25
N PRO A 275 -10.39 -22.26 6.08
CA PRO A 275 -11.27 -21.45 6.89
C PRO A 275 -11.08 -21.82 8.36
N GLY A 276 -10.83 -20.83 9.19
CA GLY A 276 -10.55 -21.02 10.61
C GLY A 276 -11.70 -20.56 11.48
N THR A 277 -11.77 -21.14 12.69
CA THR A 277 -12.81 -20.86 13.69
C THR A 277 -12.24 -20.27 14.98
N MET A 278 -10.97 -19.91 15.02
CA MET A 278 -10.40 -19.28 16.21
C MET A 278 -11.03 -17.90 16.48
N GLU A 279 -11.37 -17.69 17.74
CA GLU A 279 -11.89 -16.41 18.21
C GLU A 279 -10.85 -15.30 18.08
N LEU A 280 -11.29 -14.11 17.65
CA LEU A 280 -10.46 -12.91 17.45
C LEU A 280 -9.53 -12.63 18.63
N GLU A 281 -10.07 -12.63 19.85
CA GLU A 281 -9.31 -12.31 21.07
C GLU A 281 -8.18 -13.31 21.34
N SER A 282 -8.41 -14.60 21.02
CA SER A 282 -7.39 -15.64 21.16
C SER A 282 -6.24 -15.44 20.17
N VAL A 283 -6.56 -15.07 18.93
CA VAL A 283 -5.54 -14.78 17.91
C VAL A 283 -4.82 -13.49 18.24
N ARG A 284 -5.54 -12.43 18.68
CA ARG A 284 -4.97 -11.16 19.12
C ARG A 284 -3.95 -11.35 20.23
N ALA A 285 -4.27 -12.11 21.26
CA ALA A 285 -3.35 -12.41 22.36
C ALA A 285 -2.03 -13.07 21.89
N ARG A 286 -2.11 -13.94 20.87
CA ARG A 286 -0.91 -14.54 20.25
C ARG A 286 -0.09 -13.49 19.48
N VAL A 287 -0.75 -12.63 18.72
CA VAL A 287 -0.10 -11.53 17.98
C VAL A 287 0.61 -10.59 18.95
N GLU A 288 -0.03 -10.20 20.06
CA GLU A 288 0.57 -9.33 21.07
C GLU A 288 1.80 -9.98 21.75
N THR A 289 1.72 -11.27 22.05
CA THR A 289 2.87 -12.05 22.54
C THR A 289 4.01 -12.05 21.51
N PHE A 290 3.71 -12.33 20.26
CA PHE A 290 4.68 -12.31 19.18
C PHE A 290 5.34 -10.93 19.00
N LEU A 291 4.57 -9.85 19.03
CA LEU A 291 5.10 -8.49 18.94
C LEU A 291 6.05 -8.18 20.10
N LYS A 292 5.67 -8.54 21.31
CA LYS A 292 6.52 -8.39 22.51
C LYS A 292 7.82 -9.17 22.39
N ASP A 293 7.77 -10.43 21.97
CA ASP A 293 8.94 -11.29 21.79
C ASP A 293 9.84 -10.82 20.64
N SER A 294 9.25 -10.15 19.64
CA SER A 294 9.97 -9.50 18.55
C SER A 294 10.64 -8.17 18.95
N GLY A 295 10.32 -7.63 20.14
CA GLY A 295 10.86 -6.38 20.67
C GLY A 295 9.98 -5.15 20.44
N TYR A 296 8.75 -5.33 19.98
CA TYR A 296 7.77 -4.26 19.80
C TYR A 296 6.91 -4.11 21.06
N THR A 297 7.40 -3.34 22.02
CA THR A 297 6.79 -3.26 23.38
C THR A 297 5.98 -1.99 23.62
N ASP A 298 6.10 -0.99 22.77
CA ASP A 298 5.46 0.31 22.87
C ASP A 298 4.36 0.51 21.81
N VAL A 299 3.62 -0.55 21.53
CA VAL A 299 2.54 -0.54 20.55
C VAL A 299 1.21 -0.91 21.19
N VAL A 300 0.12 -0.34 20.67
CA VAL A 300 -1.25 -0.66 21.07
C VAL A 300 -2.05 -1.10 19.84
N TYR A 301 -3.02 -1.97 20.11
CA TYR A 301 -3.98 -2.39 19.10
C TYR A 301 -4.79 -1.20 18.57
N GLU A 302 -4.94 -1.10 17.25
CA GLU A 302 -5.71 -0.04 16.58
C GLU A 302 -6.95 -0.59 15.91
N GLU A 303 -6.77 -1.50 14.96
CA GLU A 303 -7.88 -2.08 14.21
C GLU A 303 -7.57 -3.52 13.77
N VAL A 304 -8.62 -4.23 13.36
CA VAL A 304 -8.53 -5.53 12.70
C VAL A 304 -9.47 -5.56 11.52
N ARG A 305 -9.00 -6.16 10.44
CA ARG A 305 -9.80 -6.57 9.28
C ARG A 305 -9.71 -8.08 9.16
N GLU A 306 -10.76 -8.71 8.71
CA GLU A 306 -10.79 -10.16 8.57
C GLU A 306 -11.27 -10.58 7.19
N ASN A 307 -10.79 -11.74 6.75
CA ASN A 307 -11.33 -12.50 5.65
C ASN A 307 -11.59 -13.95 6.12
N ASP A 308 -11.95 -14.85 5.23
CA ASP A 308 -12.30 -16.23 5.58
C ASP A 308 -11.16 -17.00 6.26
N THR A 309 -9.89 -16.67 5.97
CA THR A 309 -8.72 -17.45 6.40
C THR A 309 -7.81 -16.73 7.39
N ALA A 310 -7.89 -15.41 7.51
CA ALA A 310 -6.94 -14.64 8.30
C ALA A 310 -7.54 -13.37 8.93
N PHE A 311 -6.92 -12.96 10.03
CA PHE A 311 -7.05 -11.63 10.62
C PHE A 311 -5.85 -10.76 10.22
N HIS A 312 -6.13 -9.49 9.91
CA HIS A 312 -5.14 -8.46 9.60
C HIS A 312 -5.21 -7.39 10.68
N PHE A 313 -4.27 -7.43 11.61
CA PHE A 313 -4.18 -6.50 12.73
C PHE A 313 -3.31 -5.30 12.37
N VAL A 314 -3.68 -4.14 12.88
CA VAL A 314 -2.85 -2.93 12.88
C VAL A 314 -2.57 -2.54 14.33
N TYR A 315 -1.31 -2.29 14.62
CA TYR A 315 -0.82 -1.78 15.89
C TYR A 315 -0.10 -0.46 15.65
N THR A 316 -0.26 0.48 16.57
CA THR A 316 0.32 1.82 16.46
C THR A 316 1.23 2.09 17.66
N ARG A 317 2.39 2.71 17.44
CA ARG A 317 3.30 3.11 18.52
C ARG A 317 2.64 4.11 19.44
N VAL A 318 2.92 3.98 20.74
CA VAL A 318 2.53 4.95 21.77
C VAL A 318 3.77 5.65 22.31
N GLU A 319 3.77 6.98 22.24
CA GLU A 319 4.78 7.81 22.89
C GLU A 319 4.52 7.86 24.40
N LYS A 320 5.59 7.72 25.21
CA LYS A 320 5.46 7.45 26.67
C LYS A 320 5.10 8.67 27.51
N MET A 321 5.56 9.87 27.12
CA MET A 321 5.38 11.08 27.93
C MET A 321 3.92 11.53 27.93
N HIS A 322 3.31 11.60 26.76
CA HIS A 322 1.93 12.05 26.59
C HIS A 322 0.93 10.90 26.44
N GLN A 323 1.40 9.64 26.41
CA GLN A 323 0.60 8.47 26.06
C GLN A 323 -0.11 8.63 24.71
N ALA A 324 0.54 9.37 23.80
CA ALA A 324 0.00 9.73 22.49
C ALA A 324 0.34 8.67 21.45
N LYS A 325 -0.66 8.27 20.66
CA LYS A 325 -0.44 7.40 19.50
C LYS A 325 0.34 8.14 18.43
N VAL A 326 1.29 7.46 17.78
CA VAL A 326 2.04 8.00 16.64
C VAL A 326 1.47 7.39 15.37
N LEU A 327 0.60 8.12 14.69
CA LEU A 327 -0.25 7.57 13.61
C LEU A 327 0.54 7.06 12.40
N SER A 328 1.75 7.56 12.18
CA SER A 328 2.64 7.09 11.10
C SER A 328 3.40 5.80 11.44
N ASP A 329 3.56 5.50 12.75
CA ASP A 329 4.44 4.43 13.20
C ASP A 329 3.64 3.15 13.47
N THR A 330 3.23 2.49 12.41
CA THR A 330 2.36 1.30 12.48
C THR A 330 3.11 0.00 12.23
N ILE A 331 2.54 -1.07 12.78
CA ILE A 331 2.92 -2.46 12.49
C ILE A 331 1.66 -3.19 12.02
N GLN A 332 1.77 -3.86 10.88
CA GLN A 332 0.72 -4.71 10.35
C GLN A 332 1.08 -6.17 10.58
N VAL A 333 0.15 -6.96 11.10
CA VAL A 333 0.34 -8.39 11.35
C VAL A 333 -0.81 -9.18 10.75
N LYS A 334 -0.49 -10.16 9.92
CA LYS A 334 -1.45 -11.14 9.40
C LYS A 334 -1.31 -12.43 10.19
N ALA A 335 -2.42 -12.95 10.71
CA ALA A 335 -2.46 -14.21 11.45
C ALA A 335 -3.57 -15.12 10.93
N ALA A 336 -3.31 -16.42 10.86
CA ALA A 336 -4.27 -17.42 10.39
C ALA A 336 -5.41 -17.59 11.39
N LYS A 337 -6.65 -17.74 10.89
CA LYS A 337 -7.84 -18.10 11.68
C LYS A 337 -7.86 -19.57 12.10
N GLU A 338 -7.18 -20.42 11.34
CA GLU A 338 -7.14 -21.85 11.58
C GLU A 338 -6.42 -22.22 12.89
N ASP A 339 -5.23 -21.63 13.10
CA ASP A 339 -4.33 -22.01 14.18
C ASP A 339 -3.65 -20.82 14.88
N GLY A 340 -3.97 -19.59 14.50
CA GLY A 340 -3.41 -18.36 15.06
C GLY A 340 -1.92 -18.12 14.73
N ARG A 341 -1.33 -18.85 13.79
CA ARG A 341 0.06 -18.63 13.36
C ARG A 341 0.20 -17.30 12.64
N ILE A 342 1.34 -16.66 12.85
CA ILE A 342 1.70 -15.44 12.13
C ILE A 342 2.03 -15.81 10.68
N LEU A 343 1.30 -15.21 9.74
CA LEU A 343 1.49 -15.39 8.30
C LEU A 343 2.25 -14.23 7.67
N GLY A 344 2.22 -13.06 8.30
CA GLY A 344 2.89 -11.88 7.79
C GLY A 344 3.10 -10.82 8.87
N LEU A 345 4.17 -10.06 8.71
CA LEU A 345 4.49 -8.87 9.50
C LEU A 345 5.05 -7.81 8.56
N ASN A 346 4.61 -6.58 8.72
CA ASN A 346 5.26 -5.40 8.15
C ASN A 346 5.44 -4.37 9.26
N ALA A 347 6.68 -4.13 9.64
CA ALA A 347 7.05 -3.18 10.68
C ALA A 347 7.90 -2.01 10.14
N ALA A 348 7.93 -1.82 8.81
CA ALA A 348 8.77 -0.81 8.18
C ALA A 348 8.49 0.60 8.70
N GLU A 349 7.24 0.97 8.85
CA GLU A 349 6.85 2.30 9.34
C GLU A 349 7.24 2.49 10.81
N TYR A 350 7.01 1.49 11.66
CA TYR A 350 7.45 1.53 13.05
C TYR A 350 8.97 1.61 13.19
N ILE A 351 9.74 0.87 12.39
CA ILE A 351 11.21 0.86 12.45
C ILE A 351 11.78 2.21 12.00
N ARG A 352 11.11 2.90 11.09
CA ARG A 352 11.48 4.24 10.64
C ARG A 352 11.19 5.35 11.65
N LYS A 353 10.61 5.00 12.81
CA LYS A 353 10.22 5.94 13.86
C LYS A 353 11.27 7.01 14.11
N GLU A 354 10.84 8.24 14.12
CA GLU A 354 11.67 9.39 14.44
C GLU A 354 11.70 9.69 15.96
N GLN A 355 12.70 10.45 16.38
CA GLN A 355 12.68 11.03 17.70
C GLN A 355 11.64 12.16 17.71
N LEU A 356 10.58 11.94 18.46
CA LEU A 356 9.52 12.93 18.62
C LEU A 356 10.03 14.13 19.44
N LYS A 357 9.63 15.31 19.04
CA LYS A 357 9.94 16.54 19.77
C LYS A 357 8.81 16.82 20.75
N ASP A 358 9.17 17.20 21.96
CA ASP A 358 8.22 17.78 22.89
C ASP A 358 7.73 19.12 22.32
N GLN A 359 6.42 19.33 22.35
CA GLN A 359 5.78 20.51 21.78
C GLN A 359 4.85 21.15 22.81
N PRO A 360 4.73 22.49 22.81
CA PRO A 360 3.79 23.18 23.68
C PRO A 360 2.36 22.74 23.40
N MET A 361 1.58 22.62 24.48
CA MET A 361 0.15 22.34 24.39
C MET A 361 -0.64 23.58 24.79
N ILE A 362 -1.16 24.31 23.81
CA ILE A 362 -2.00 25.47 24.05
C ILE A 362 -3.42 25.02 24.36
N LYS A 363 -3.99 25.53 25.46
CA LYS A 363 -5.39 25.26 25.77
C LYS A 363 -6.31 25.96 24.77
N ILE A 364 -7.18 25.19 24.14
CA ILE A 364 -8.15 25.64 23.14
C ILE A 364 -9.56 25.54 23.72
N ASP A 365 -10.35 26.59 23.55
CA ASP A 365 -11.78 26.54 23.85
C ASP A 365 -12.53 25.99 22.63
N TRP A 366 -12.88 24.72 22.66
CA TRP A 366 -13.53 24.04 21.56
C TRP A 366 -14.91 24.61 21.22
N LYS A 367 -15.58 25.29 22.15
CA LYS A 367 -16.89 25.93 21.91
C LYS A 367 -16.77 27.14 20.99
N THR A 368 -15.64 27.83 21.06
CA THR A 368 -15.37 28.96 20.17
C THR A 368 -14.65 28.55 18.90
N PHE A 369 -13.99 27.40 18.94
CA PHE A 369 -13.26 26.84 17.77
C PHE A 369 -14.21 26.27 16.71
N PHE A 370 -15.23 25.53 17.17
CA PHE A 370 -16.21 24.92 16.26
C PHE A 370 -17.51 25.74 16.16
N HIS A 371 -18.24 25.49 15.07
CA HIS A 371 -19.58 26.03 14.91
C HIS A 371 -20.52 25.44 16.01
N GLN A 372 -21.57 26.19 16.37
CA GLN A 372 -22.50 25.83 17.45
C GLN A 372 -23.20 24.46 17.25
N ASN A 373 -23.32 23.98 16.02
CA ASN A 373 -23.92 22.67 15.70
C ASN A 373 -22.92 21.50 15.82
N VAL A 374 -21.68 21.77 16.23
CA VAL A 374 -20.64 20.76 16.39
C VAL A 374 -20.45 20.46 17.86
N LYS A 375 -20.52 19.18 18.22
CA LYS A 375 -20.28 18.69 19.57
C LYS A 375 -18.99 17.89 19.61
N VAL A 376 -18.06 18.27 20.50
CA VAL A 376 -16.86 17.48 20.78
C VAL A 376 -17.24 16.34 21.73
N ASN A 377 -17.07 15.11 21.29
CA ASN A 377 -17.40 13.90 22.06
C ASN A 377 -16.19 13.31 22.77
N LYS A 378 -15.02 13.35 22.13
CA LYS A 378 -13.78 12.78 22.65
C LYS A 378 -12.59 13.65 22.25
N GLN A 379 -11.56 13.68 23.12
CA GLN A 379 -10.28 14.32 22.86
C GLN A 379 -9.18 13.37 23.30
N ASP A 380 -8.32 13.02 22.34
CA ASP A 380 -7.09 12.26 22.59
C ASP A 380 -5.88 13.10 22.13
N LEU A 381 -4.68 12.65 22.48
CA LEU A 381 -3.43 13.18 21.92
C LEU A 381 -2.84 12.19 20.95
N VAL A 382 -2.38 12.69 19.79
CA VAL A 382 -1.70 11.89 18.77
C VAL A 382 -0.51 12.66 18.20
N TYR A 383 0.47 11.93 17.72
CA TYR A 383 1.44 12.47 16.79
C TYR A 383 1.01 12.16 15.36
N VAL A 384 1.04 13.15 14.51
CA VAL A 384 0.65 13.06 13.11
C VAL A 384 1.63 13.85 12.24
N GLU A 385 1.93 13.34 11.06
CA GLU A 385 2.70 14.10 10.08
C GLU A 385 1.83 15.22 9.49
N ASN A 386 2.36 16.44 9.52
CA ASN A 386 1.76 17.55 8.76
C ASN A 386 2.06 17.41 7.27
N GLU A 387 1.57 18.31 6.46
CA GLU A 387 1.79 18.36 5.01
C GLU A 387 3.27 18.40 4.58
N HIS A 388 4.16 18.80 5.48
CA HIS A 388 5.62 18.82 5.25
C HIS A 388 6.33 17.55 5.73
N GLY A 389 5.60 16.51 6.15
CA GLY A 389 6.15 15.27 6.69
C GLY A 389 6.82 15.43 8.06
N ILE A 390 6.49 16.51 8.80
CA ILE A 390 7.01 16.76 10.14
C ILE A 390 6.03 16.22 11.17
N GLN A 391 6.52 15.42 12.11
CA GLN A 391 5.71 14.91 13.23
C GLN A 391 5.29 16.03 14.15
N ARG A 392 3.98 16.20 14.31
CA ARG A 392 3.35 17.22 15.17
C ARG A 392 2.48 16.56 16.22
N LEU A 393 2.56 17.05 17.46
CA LEU A 393 1.61 16.68 18.51
C LEU A 393 0.28 17.39 18.21
N ALA A 394 -0.81 16.64 18.19
CA ALA A 394 -2.13 17.16 17.86
C ALA A 394 -3.20 16.66 18.82
N TYR A 395 -4.21 17.48 19.04
CA TYR A 395 -5.47 17.04 19.61
C TYR A 395 -6.27 16.28 18.56
N ALA A 396 -6.58 15.02 18.82
CA ALA A 396 -7.49 14.21 18.00
C ALA A 396 -8.89 14.31 18.60
N LEU A 397 -9.75 15.06 17.93
CA LEU A 397 -11.10 15.36 18.40
C LEU A 397 -12.10 14.51 17.63
N THR A 398 -12.85 13.66 18.32
CA THR A 398 -14.04 13.06 17.72
C THR A 398 -15.19 14.02 17.92
N VAL A 399 -15.72 14.54 16.82
CA VAL A 399 -16.80 15.52 16.81
C VAL A 399 -18.02 15.02 16.06
N THR A 400 -19.20 15.49 16.46
CA THR A 400 -20.46 15.23 15.78
C THR A 400 -21.00 16.54 15.24
N LEU A 401 -21.32 16.57 13.96
CA LEU A 401 -22.06 17.67 13.32
C LEU A 401 -23.52 17.23 13.14
N GLU A 402 -24.45 18.03 13.64
CA GLU A 402 -25.87 17.85 13.42
C GLU A 402 -26.39 18.93 12.44
N GLU A 403 -26.82 18.51 11.28
CA GLU A 403 -27.34 19.40 10.25
C GLU A 403 -28.58 18.78 9.57
N ASN A 404 -29.69 19.52 9.52
CA ASN A 404 -30.94 19.08 8.88
C ASN A 404 -31.48 17.73 9.39
N GLY A 405 -31.27 17.41 10.66
CA GLY A 405 -31.67 16.12 11.26
C GLY A 405 -30.76 14.94 10.89
N GLN A 406 -29.67 15.20 10.20
CA GLN A 406 -28.61 14.21 9.93
C GLN A 406 -27.43 14.43 10.89
N VAL A 407 -26.84 13.34 11.33
CA VAL A 407 -25.70 13.35 12.24
C VAL A 407 -24.49 12.74 11.53
N GLY A 408 -23.43 13.53 11.40
CA GLY A 408 -22.15 13.07 10.87
C GLY A 408 -21.09 13.06 11.97
N THR A 409 -20.28 12.00 12.06
CA THR A 409 -19.14 11.92 12.98
C THR A 409 -17.85 12.16 12.22
N TYR A 410 -16.98 12.99 12.79
CA TYR A 410 -15.68 13.35 12.20
C TYR A 410 -14.57 13.23 13.22
N VAL A 411 -13.36 12.96 12.75
CA VAL A 411 -12.12 13.12 13.51
C VAL A 411 -11.40 14.35 12.98
N VAL A 412 -11.13 15.31 13.86
CA VAL A 412 -10.41 16.55 13.52
C VAL A 412 -9.10 16.57 14.29
N LEU A 413 -7.98 16.67 13.56
CA LEU A 413 -6.64 16.75 14.14
C LEU A 413 -6.21 18.22 14.15
N VAL A 414 -5.96 18.74 15.36
CA VAL A 414 -5.60 20.15 15.58
C VAL A 414 -4.22 20.22 16.25
N ASP A 415 -3.30 20.93 15.64
CA ASP A 415 -1.94 21.14 16.17
C ASP A 415 -1.99 21.77 17.56
N THR A 416 -1.24 21.19 18.52
CA THR A 416 -1.27 21.66 19.92
C THR A 416 -0.60 23.01 20.13
N GLU A 417 0.31 23.41 19.23
CA GLU A 417 1.09 24.65 19.31
C GLU A 417 0.49 25.78 18.48
N THR A 418 0.12 25.50 17.21
CA THR A 418 -0.36 26.53 16.28
C THR A 418 -1.88 26.68 16.27
N LYS A 419 -2.62 25.69 16.70
CA LYS A 419 -4.09 25.55 16.61
C LYS A 419 -4.60 25.34 15.18
N ASP A 420 -3.73 25.07 14.23
CA ASP A 420 -4.13 24.80 12.87
C ASP A 420 -4.77 23.42 12.75
N VAL A 421 -5.76 23.29 11.88
CA VAL A 421 -6.33 21.99 11.54
C VAL A 421 -5.37 21.28 10.58
N ILE A 422 -4.78 20.18 11.03
CA ILE A 422 -3.88 19.37 10.22
C ILE A 422 -4.69 18.50 9.25
N ARG A 423 -5.78 17.90 9.76
CA ARG A 423 -6.61 16.96 8.99
C ARG A 423 -8.01 16.82 9.56
N THR A 424 -8.99 16.59 8.68
CA THR A 424 -10.36 16.23 9.05
C THR A 424 -10.80 15.01 8.27
N GLU A 425 -11.32 14.01 8.96
CA GLU A 425 -11.78 12.76 8.37
C GLU A 425 -13.21 12.45 8.83
N LYS A 426 -14.09 12.07 7.89
CA LYS A 426 -15.41 11.58 8.23
C LYS A 426 -15.33 10.12 8.65
N GLN A 427 -15.87 9.79 9.80
CA GLN A 427 -16.07 8.39 10.20
C GLN A 427 -17.27 7.79 9.47
N ALA A 428 -17.09 6.56 8.95
CA ALA A 428 -18.12 5.84 8.21
C ALA A 428 -19.27 5.42 9.13
#